data_c27687445627ec37ce56317ab00faf71
#
_entry.id   c27687445627ec37ce56317ab00faf71
#
_cell.length_a   1.000
_cell.length_b   1.000
_cell.length_c   1.000
_cell.angle_alpha   90.00
_cell.angle_beta   90.00
_cell.angle_gamma   90.00
#
_symmetry.space_group_name_H-M   'P 1'
#
loop_
_entity.id
_entity.type
_entity.pdbx_description
1 polymer ?
#
loop_
_entity_poly.entity_id
_entity_poly.type
_entity_poly.pdbx_seq_one_letter_code
_entity_poly.pdbx_strand_id
1 'polypeptide(L)'
;MLHELLTDMGKSMFVVTTNVDGHFHKAGYDPARIYEMHGSLAHVQCKQPCCREVSVMPSITKSFNNVNELPKCEACGDLLRPNVMMFSDPGFVWKQVDQGLARYQAWCAPMLNVVGIEIGAGTGIPSLRLFGEEHTAALIRINPHEAEVFRSSDVAVCATARDGIAHLLTHQKLRHKKRK
;
A
#
# COMPACT_ATOMS: atom_id res chain seq x y z
N MET A 1 12.41 -10.89 -1.26
CA MET A 1 13.14 -10.59 0.00
C MET A 1 12.20 -10.45 1.20
N LEU A 2 11.49 -9.29 1.42
CA LEU A 2 10.62 -9.15 2.61
C LEU A 2 9.46 -10.14 2.62
N HIS A 3 8.79 -10.34 1.49
CA HIS A 3 7.73 -11.32 1.31
C HIS A 3 8.19 -12.74 1.69
N GLU A 4 9.31 -13.16 1.17
CA GLU A 4 9.92 -14.47 1.48
C GLU A 4 10.26 -14.59 2.96
N LEU A 5 10.89 -13.54 3.55
CA LEU A 5 11.20 -13.51 4.97
C LEU A 5 9.98 -13.79 5.85
N LEU A 6 8.88 -13.08 5.60
CA LEU A 6 7.67 -13.20 6.41
C LEU A 6 6.96 -14.54 6.19
N THR A 7 6.99 -15.05 4.95
CA THR A 7 6.48 -16.38 4.59
C THR A 7 7.27 -17.48 5.31
N ASP A 8 8.60 -17.42 5.29
CA ASP A 8 9.49 -18.38 5.97
C ASP A 8 9.31 -18.36 7.50
N MET A 9 8.90 -17.22 8.05
CA MET A 9 8.55 -17.09 9.47
C MET A 9 7.15 -17.63 9.80
N GLY A 10 6.38 -18.07 8.81
CA GLY A 10 4.98 -18.49 8.99
C GLY A 10 4.08 -17.36 9.48
N LYS A 11 4.41 -16.09 9.17
CA LYS A 11 3.64 -14.94 9.62
C LYS A 11 2.62 -14.53 8.57
N SER A 12 1.38 -14.32 9.03
CA SER A 12 0.37 -13.68 8.23
C SER A 12 0.75 -12.20 8.02
N MET A 13 0.61 -11.71 6.80
CA MET A 13 0.95 -10.33 6.47
C MET A 13 -0.18 -9.64 5.71
N PHE A 14 -0.21 -8.32 5.84
CA PHE A 14 -1.06 -7.44 5.06
C PHE A 14 -0.27 -6.21 4.63
N VAL A 15 -0.41 -5.79 3.40
CA VAL A 15 0.25 -4.61 2.85
C VAL A 15 -0.71 -3.43 2.92
N VAL A 16 -0.25 -2.31 3.50
CA VAL A 16 -0.92 -1.02 3.43
C VAL A 16 0.03 -0.05 2.74
N THR A 17 -0.41 0.61 1.70
CA THR A 17 0.45 1.49 0.90
C THR A 17 -0.26 2.73 0.41
N THR A 18 0.47 3.83 0.33
CA THR A 18 0.06 5.06 -0.37
C THR A 18 0.55 5.12 -1.80
N ASN A 19 1.40 4.16 -2.22
CA ASN A 19 1.83 4.04 -3.61
C ASN A 19 0.68 3.55 -4.49
N VAL A 20 0.61 4.07 -5.71
CA VAL A 20 -0.46 3.79 -6.68
C VAL A 20 0.01 2.96 -7.88
N ASP A 21 1.28 2.52 -7.86
CA ASP A 21 2.02 1.91 -8.98
C ASP A 21 1.76 0.40 -9.18
N GLY A 22 1.06 -0.23 -8.24
CA GLY A 22 0.76 -1.66 -8.26
C GLY A 22 1.98 -2.59 -8.12
N HIS A 23 3.11 -2.10 -7.60
CA HIS A 23 4.33 -2.92 -7.49
C HIS A 23 4.18 -4.09 -6.52
N PHE A 24 3.34 -3.99 -5.49
CA PHE A 24 3.06 -5.12 -4.60
C PHE A 24 2.34 -6.26 -5.33
N HIS A 25 1.37 -5.94 -6.19
CA HIS A 25 0.71 -6.93 -7.06
C HIS A 25 1.72 -7.61 -7.98
N LYS A 26 2.59 -6.83 -8.65
CA LYS A 26 3.66 -7.35 -9.54
C LYS A 26 4.69 -8.20 -8.79
N ALA A 27 4.91 -7.92 -7.51
CA ALA A 27 5.84 -8.68 -6.67
C ALA A 27 5.23 -9.97 -6.09
N GLY A 28 3.98 -10.31 -6.46
CA GLY A 28 3.34 -11.57 -6.09
C GLY A 28 2.70 -11.58 -4.70
N TYR A 29 2.43 -10.41 -4.11
CA TYR A 29 1.63 -10.34 -2.90
C TYR A 29 0.16 -10.67 -3.20
N ASP A 30 -0.52 -11.32 -2.26
CA ASP A 30 -1.94 -11.65 -2.36
C ASP A 30 -2.79 -10.37 -2.53
N PRO A 31 -3.51 -10.18 -3.63
CA PRO A 31 -4.35 -8.99 -3.85
C PRO A 31 -5.41 -8.78 -2.76
N ALA A 32 -5.91 -9.86 -2.14
CA ALA A 32 -6.85 -9.78 -1.03
C ALA A 32 -6.21 -9.16 0.23
N ARG A 33 -4.89 -9.08 0.28
CA ARG A 33 -4.09 -8.57 1.40
C ARG A 33 -3.31 -7.30 1.06
N ILE A 34 -3.83 -6.52 0.12
CA ILE A 34 -3.29 -5.21 -0.25
C ILE A 34 -4.38 -4.16 -0.06
N TYR A 35 -4.02 -3.08 0.66
CA TYR A 35 -4.81 -1.87 0.82
C TYR A 35 -4.05 -0.68 0.24
N GLU A 36 -4.48 -0.21 -0.91
CA GLU A 36 -3.94 0.98 -1.60
C GLU A 36 -4.75 2.20 -1.15
N MET A 37 -4.24 2.93 -0.16
CA MET A 37 -4.95 4.03 0.52
C MET A 37 -5.30 5.21 -0.39
N HIS A 38 -4.51 5.43 -1.43
CA HIS A 38 -4.70 6.53 -2.37
C HIS A 38 -5.22 6.06 -3.74
N GLY A 39 -5.80 4.86 -3.81
CA GLY A 39 -6.24 4.26 -5.07
C GLY A 39 -5.11 3.63 -5.86
N SER A 40 -5.32 3.40 -7.15
CA SER A 40 -4.38 2.66 -8.00
C SER A 40 -4.43 3.09 -9.45
N LEU A 41 -3.28 3.11 -10.12
CA LEU A 41 -3.17 3.31 -11.57
C LEU A 41 -3.74 2.13 -12.38
N ALA A 42 -3.96 0.98 -11.74
CA ALA A 42 -4.59 -0.17 -12.38
C ALA A 42 -6.12 -0.04 -12.53
N HIS A 43 -6.70 0.99 -11.95
CA HIS A 43 -8.14 1.23 -11.96
C HIS A 43 -8.49 2.61 -12.51
N VAL A 44 -9.69 2.72 -13.07
CA VAL A 44 -10.24 3.98 -13.59
C VAL A 44 -11.61 4.28 -13.01
N GLN A 45 -11.92 5.56 -12.96
CA GLN A 45 -13.22 6.10 -12.61
C GLN A 45 -13.65 7.14 -13.65
N CYS A 46 -14.95 7.46 -13.70
CA CYS A 46 -15.42 8.61 -14.47
C CYS A 46 -14.79 9.90 -13.94
N LYS A 47 -14.36 10.78 -14.83
CA LYS A 47 -13.82 12.11 -14.49
C LYS A 47 -14.85 12.93 -13.71
N GLN A 48 -16.11 12.93 -14.16
CA GLN A 48 -17.27 13.39 -13.40
C GLN A 48 -17.91 12.14 -12.78
N PRO A 49 -17.92 11.97 -11.45
CA PRO A 49 -18.33 10.71 -10.82
C PRO A 49 -19.84 10.45 -10.96
N CYS A 50 -20.27 10.21 -12.20
CA CYS A 50 -21.68 10.02 -12.56
C CYS A 50 -22.27 8.72 -12.01
N CYS A 51 -21.46 7.68 -11.83
CA CYS A 51 -21.91 6.35 -11.44
C CYS A 51 -21.21 5.78 -10.19
N ARG A 52 -20.23 6.48 -9.61
CA ARG A 52 -19.40 6.00 -8.49
C ARG A 52 -18.78 4.62 -8.68
N GLU A 53 -18.66 4.19 -9.94
CA GLU A 53 -18.04 2.90 -10.28
C GLU A 53 -16.57 3.06 -10.56
N VAL A 54 -15.82 2.02 -10.18
CA VAL A 54 -14.38 1.88 -10.45
C VAL A 54 -14.21 0.59 -11.23
N SER A 55 -13.55 0.65 -12.37
CA SER A 55 -13.26 -0.50 -13.22
C SER A 55 -11.76 -0.68 -13.41
N VAL A 56 -11.35 -1.84 -13.92
CA VAL A 56 -9.95 -2.09 -14.27
C VAL A 56 -9.57 -1.18 -15.43
N MET A 57 -8.36 -0.63 -15.37
CA MET A 57 -7.80 0.17 -16.47
C MET A 57 -7.79 -0.67 -17.76
N PRO A 58 -8.42 -0.20 -18.84
CA PRO A 58 -8.33 -0.88 -20.15
C PRO A 58 -6.88 -1.02 -20.58
N SER A 59 -6.56 -2.15 -21.22
CA SER A 59 -5.23 -2.35 -21.80
C SER A 59 -4.93 -1.28 -22.84
N ILE A 60 -4.00 -0.38 -22.54
CA ILE A 60 -3.56 0.67 -23.43
C ILE A 60 -2.44 0.10 -24.30
N THR A 61 -2.79 -0.41 -25.47
CA THR A 61 -1.84 -0.97 -26.43
C THR A 61 -1.34 0.04 -27.47
N LYS A 62 -1.91 1.25 -27.46
CA LYS A 62 -1.60 2.31 -28.44
C LYS A 62 -1.26 3.61 -27.72
N SER A 63 -0.35 4.39 -28.30
CA SER A 63 -0.22 5.79 -27.96
C SER A 63 -1.45 6.54 -28.46
N PHE A 64 -2.07 7.35 -27.61
CA PHE A 64 -3.18 8.20 -28.00
C PHE A 64 -2.67 9.45 -28.71
N ASN A 65 -3.19 9.75 -29.90
CA ASN A 65 -2.79 10.93 -30.65
C ASN A 65 -3.69 12.15 -30.32
N ASN A 66 -4.87 11.90 -29.77
CA ASN A 66 -5.80 12.95 -29.39
C ASN A 66 -6.73 12.50 -28.25
N VAL A 67 -7.42 13.48 -27.61
CA VAL A 67 -8.31 13.27 -26.46
C VAL A 67 -9.50 12.36 -26.79
N ASN A 68 -9.95 12.31 -28.07
CA ASN A 68 -11.11 11.51 -28.45
C ASN A 68 -10.85 10.00 -28.42
N GLU A 69 -9.57 9.60 -28.41
CA GLU A 69 -9.14 8.21 -28.33
C GLU A 69 -9.02 7.70 -26.88
N LEU A 70 -9.09 8.61 -25.91
CA LEU A 70 -9.01 8.24 -24.50
C LEU A 70 -10.24 7.43 -24.05
N PRO A 71 -10.09 6.52 -23.09
CA PRO A 71 -11.20 5.75 -22.55
C PRO A 71 -12.33 6.63 -22.03
N LYS A 72 -13.56 6.25 -22.32
CA LYS A 72 -14.77 6.98 -21.93
C LYS A 72 -15.64 6.16 -20.98
N CYS A 73 -16.36 6.87 -20.13
CA CYS A 73 -17.34 6.28 -19.22
C CYS A 73 -18.55 5.76 -20.03
N GLU A 74 -18.90 4.50 -19.86
CA GLU A 74 -20.03 3.87 -20.53
C GLU A 74 -21.38 4.49 -20.14
N ALA A 75 -21.48 5.03 -18.90
CA ALA A 75 -22.72 5.59 -18.39
C ALA A 75 -23.02 7.01 -18.91
N CYS A 76 -22.00 7.87 -19.10
CA CYS A 76 -22.21 9.27 -19.48
C CYS A 76 -21.40 9.75 -20.68
N GLY A 77 -20.48 8.94 -21.19
CA GLY A 77 -19.62 9.30 -22.33
C GLY A 77 -18.46 10.25 -22.01
N ASP A 78 -18.33 10.74 -20.77
CA ASP A 78 -17.20 11.57 -20.35
C ASP A 78 -15.91 10.73 -20.21
N LEU A 79 -14.77 11.39 -20.10
CA LEU A 79 -13.48 10.73 -20.00
C LEU A 79 -13.38 9.89 -18.71
N LEU A 80 -12.67 8.78 -18.81
CA LEU A 80 -12.16 8.08 -17.64
C LEU A 80 -10.83 8.68 -17.20
N ARG A 81 -10.59 8.67 -15.90
CA ARG A 81 -9.29 9.00 -15.28
C ARG A 81 -8.83 7.87 -14.37
N PRO A 82 -7.53 7.74 -14.07
CA PRO A 82 -7.07 6.83 -13.03
C PRO A 82 -7.81 7.05 -11.71
N ASN A 83 -8.17 5.98 -11.02
CA ASN A 83 -8.74 6.05 -9.68
C ASN A 83 -7.59 6.28 -8.67
N VAL A 84 -6.98 7.46 -8.77
CA VAL A 84 -5.91 7.95 -7.89
C VAL A 84 -6.37 9.23 -7.25
N MET A 85 -6.26 9.29 -5.93
CA MET A 85 -6.66 10.46 -5.13
C MET A 85 -5.69 11.61 -5.36
N MET A 86 -6.21 12.73 -5.83
CA MET A 86 -5.47 13.99 -6.01
C MET A 86 -5.72 14.92 -4.82
N PHE A 87 -4.87 15.93 -4.65
CA PHE A 87 -5.12 16.98 -3.65
C PHE A 87 -6.43 17.70 -3.96
N SER A 88 -7.25 17.91 -2.92
CA SER A 88 -8.55 18.57 -3.04
C SER A 88 -9.46 17.97 -4.11
N ASP A 89 -9.56 16.63 -4.16
CA ASP A 89 -10.31 15.87 -5.14
C ASP A 89 -11.70 15.44 -4.61
N PRO A 90 -12.73 16.28 -4.69
CA PRO A 90 -14.07 15.93 -4.26
C PRO A 90 -14.73 14.88 -5.17
N GLY A 91 -14.17 14.67 -6.36
CA GLY A 91 -14.65 13.69 -7.33
C GLY A 91 -13.99 12.31 -7.22
N PHE A 92 -13.17 12.08 -6.20
CA PHE A 92 -12.56 10.76 -6.01
C PHE A 92 -13.61 9.71 -5.59
N VAL A 93 -13.58 8.55 -6.24
CA VAL A 93 -14.48 7.43 -5.93
C VAL A 93 -13.78 6.48 -4.97
N TRP A 94 -14.24 6.46 -3.72
CA TRP A 94 -13.63 5.74 -2.60
C TRP A 94 -13.84 4.22 -2.61
N LYS A 95 -14.70 3.71 -3.46
CA LYS A 95 -15.16 2.31 -3.48
C LYS A 95 -14.04 1.28 -3.28
N GLN A 96 -12.93 1.39 -4.02
CA GLN A 96 -11.81 0.45 -3.91
C GLN A 96 -11.02 0.64 -2.61
N VAL A 97 -10.85 1.88 -2.19
CA VAL A 97 -10.16 2.24 -0.95
C VAL A 97 -10.94 1.70 0.26
N ASP A 98 -12.27 1.93 0.30
CA ASP A 98 -13.15 1.44 1.37
C ASP A 98 -13.15 -0.09 1.45
N GLN A 99 -13.17 -0.77 0.31
CA GLN A 99 -13.07 -2.23 0.26
C GLN A 99 -11.70 -2.72 0.75
N GLY A 100 -10.62 -2.01 0.44
CA GLY A 100 -9.28 -2.29 0.93
C GLY A 100 -9.19 -2.17 2.45
N LEU A 101 -9.74 -1.09 2.98
CA LEU A 101 -9.81 -0.86 4.44
C LEU A 101 -10.64 -1.94 5.13
N ALA A 102 -11.80 -2.31 4.59
CA ALA A 102 -12.64 -3.36 5.14
C ALA A 102 -11.92 -4.72 5.19
N ARG A 103 -11.17 -5.07 4.14
CA ARG A 103 -10.34 -6.29 4.14
C ARG A 103 -9.24 -6.25 5.21
N TYR A 104 -8.57 -5.10 5.37
CA TYR A 104 -7.59 -4.91 6.41
C TYR A 104 -8.19 -5.10 7.81
N GLN A 105 -9.31 -4.44 8.08
CA GLN A 105 -10.02 -4.53 9.36
C GLN A 105 -10.46 -5.97 9.68
N ALA A 106 -11.02 -6.69 8.71
CA ALA A 106 -11.38 -8.08 8.85
C ALA A 106 -10.18 -8.99 9.13
N TRP A 107 -9.03 -8.70 8.50
CA TRP A 107 -7.78 -9.42 8.74
C TRP A 107 -7.22 -9.16 10.15
N CYS A 108 -7.30 -7.91 10.63
CA CYS A 108 -6.82 -7.54 11.97
C CYS A 108 -7.70 -8.05 13.09
N ALA A 109 -9.03 -8.15 12.89
CA ALA A 109 -10.00 -8.40 13.93
C ALA A 109 -9.68 -9.59 14.87
N PRO A 110 -9.18 -10.74 14.40
CA PRO A 110 -8.83 -11.87 15.28
C PRO A 110 -7.43 -11.72 15.92
N MET A 111 -6.67 -10.64 15.65
CA MET A 111 -5.29 -10.53 16.09
C MET A 111 -5.16 -9.77 17.40
N LEU A 112 -4.42 -10.32 18.34
CA LEU A 112 -4.11 -9.64 19.61
C LEU A 112 -3.05 -8.54 19.42
N ASN A 113 -2.06 -8.80 18.56
CA ASN A 113 -0.95 -7.89 18.30
C ASN A 113 -0.57 -7.89 16.83
N VAL A 114 -0.57 -6.73 16.22
CA VAL A 114 -0.04 -6.49 14.89
C VAL A 114 1.26 -5.72 15.01
N VAL A 115 2.31 -6.17 14.35
CA VAL A 115 3.59 -5.45 14.24
C VAL A 115 3.70 -4.84 12.85
N GLY A 116 3.95 -3.54 12.79
CA GLY A 116 4.16 -2.81 11.54
C GLY A 116 5.64 -2.83 11.13
N ILE A 117 5.88 -2.97 9.82
CA ILE A 117 7.18 -2.66 9.20
C ILE A 117 6.92 -1.52 8.23
N GLU A 118 7.22 -0.30 8.65
CA GLU A 118 7.03 0.91 7.87
C GLU A 118 8.29 1.20 7.07
N ILE A 119 8.16 1.43 5.77
CA ILE A 119 9.28 1.63 4.85
C ILE A 119 9.05 2.88 4.02
N GLY A 120 9.93 3.88 4.19
CA GLY A 120 9.97 5.08 3.37
C GLY A 120 8.80 6.05 3.55
N ALA A 121 7.96 5.89 4.59
CA ALA A 121 6.89 6.84 4.85
C ALA A 121 7.47 8.17 5.34
N GLY A 122 7.14 9.25 4.63
CA GLY A 122 7.58 10.61 4.96
C GLY A 122 6.64 11.34 5.91
N THR A 123 7.09 12.51 6.40
CA THR A 123 6.32 13.39 7.28
C THR A 123 5.48 14.41 6.50
N GLY A 124 5.81 14.69 5.23
CA GLY A 124 5.09 15.67 4.40
C GLY A 124 3.64 15.28 4.08
N ILE A 125 3.39 13.97 3.90
CA ILE A 125 2.04 13.38 3.79
C ILE A 125 1.98 12.24 4.80
N PRO A 126 1.59 12.50 6.06
CA PRO A 126 1.79 11.56 7.16
C PRO A 126 0.76 10.42 7.23
N SER A 127 -0.16 10.30 6.27
CA SER A 127 -1.28 9.36 6.31
C SER A 127 -0.85 7.93 6.66
N LEU A 128 0.23 7.43 6.03
CA LEU A 128 0.73 6.07 6.28
C LEU A 128 1.39 5.95 7.65
N ARG A 129 2.12 6.99 8.10
CA ARG A 129 2.75 7.02 9.43
C ARG A 129 1.70 6.96 10.53
N LEU A 130 0.69 7.83 10.45
CA LEU A 130 -0.42 7.87 11.40
C LEU A 130 -1.17 6.54 11.42
N PHE A 131 -1.44 5.96 10.23
CA PHE A 131 -2.05 4.64 10.14
C PHE A 131 -1.23 3.56 10.85
N GLY A 132 0.08 3.52 10.62
CA GLY A 132 0.98 2.57 11.28
C GLY A 132 0.98 2.73 12.78
N GLU A 133 1.08 3.95 13.28
CA GLU A 133 1.08 4.26 14.71
C GLU A 133 -0.25 3.89 15.41
N GLU A 134 -1.38 4.12 14.73
CA GLU A 134 -2.71 3.83 15.27
C GLU A 134 -3.05 2.33 15.26
N HIS A 135 -2.62 1.61 14.23
CA HIS A 135 -3.09 0.25 13.97
C HIS A 135 -2.10 -0.86 14.32
N THR A 136 -0.95 -0.53 14.94
CA THR A 136 0.06 -1.52 15.32
C THR A 136 0.45 -1.41 16.80
N ALA A 137 0.71 -2.57 17.43
CA ALA A 137 1.18 -2.63 18.81
C ALA A 137 2.67 -2.23 18.92
N ALA A 138 3.44 -2.44 17.86
CA ALA A 138 4.83 -2.03 17.71
C ALA A 138 5.15 -1.77 16.25
N LEU A 139 6.11 -0.88 15.99
CA LEU A 139 6.49 -0.45 14.66
C LEU A 139 8.00 -0.56 14.47
N ILE A 140 8.43 -1.10 13.34
CA ILE A 140 9.81 -0.98 12.85
C ILE A 140 9.78 0.05 11.72
N ARG A 141 10.32 1.23 11.94
CA ARG A 141 10.34 2.31 10.94
C ARG A 141 11.69 2.35 10.24
N ILE A 142 11.69 2.07 8.93
CA ILE A 142 12.88 2.09 8.09
C ILE A 142 12.80 3.31 7.18
N ASN A 143 13.62 4.32 7.45
CA ASN A 143 13.70 5.54 6.64
C ASN A 143 15.11 6.13 6.76
N PRO A 144 15.77 6.56 5.66
CA PRO A 144 17.11 7.10 5.72
C PRO A 144 17.22 8.47 6.40
N HIS A 145 16.12 9.23 6.48
CA HIS A 145 16.12 10.61 6.96
C HIS A 145 15.12 10.87 8.09
N GLU A 146 14.00 10.14 8.11
CA GLU A 146 12.87 10.38 9.00
C GLU A 146 12.49 9.09 9.74
N ALA A 147 13.47 8.47 10.44
CA ALA A 147 13.29 7.20 11.13
C ALA A 147 12.76 7.34 12.57
N GLU A 148 12.57 8.56 13.09
CA GLU A 148 12.20 8.82 14.48
C GLU A 148 10.89 8.10 14.84
N VAL A 149 10.89 7.52 16.05
CA VAL A 149 9.74 6.83 16.66
C VAL A 149 9.49 7.39 18.05
N PHE A 150 8.25 7.31 18.53
CA PHE A 150 7.84 7.93 19.80
C PHE A 150 7.48 6.92 20.89
N ARG A 151 7.03 5.71 20.53
CA ARG A 151 6.65 4.68 21.49
C ARG A 151 7.87 3.84 21.85
N SER A 152 8.00 3.45 23.13
CA SER A 152 9.08 2.58 23.60
C SER A 152 9.09 1.18 22.98
N SER A 153 7.94 0.76 22.41
CA SER A 153 7.79 -0.50 21.67
C SER A 153 8.33 -0.44 20.25
N ASP A 154 8.60 0.75 19.73
CA ASP A 154 8.96 0.97 18.34
C ASP A 154 10.48 0.97 18.13
N VAL A 155 10.91 0.63 16.93
CA VAL A 155 12.32 0.57 16.55
C VAL A 155 12.57 1.47 15.35
N ALA A 156 13.49 2.42 15.50
CA ALA A 156 13.98 3.26 14.42
C ALA A 156 15.15 2.58 13.68
N VAL A 157 15.09 2.56 12.36
CA VAL A 157 16.17 2.04 11.51
C VAL A 157 16.49 3.10 10.45
N CYS A 158 17.56 3.87 10.70
CA CYS A 158 18.05 4.90 9.78
C CYS A 158 18.82 4.23 8.62
N ALA A 159 18.09 3.78 7.61
CA ALA A 159 18.64 3.05 6.46
C ALA A 159 17.74 3.18 5.24
N THR A 160 18.29 2.87 4.04
CA THR A 160 17.46 2.67 2.86
C THR A 160 16.55 1.45 3.03
N ALA A 161 15.46 1.37 2.27
CA ALA A 161 14.58 0.20 2.29
C ALA A 161 15.34 -1.12 2.08
N ARG A 162 16.27 -1.12 1.11
CA ARG A 162 17.08 -2.29 0.77
C ARG A 162 17.97 -2.74 1.93
N ASP A 163 18.68 -1.81 2.52
CA ASP A 163 19.65 -2.10 3.58
C ASP A 163 18.96 -2.50 4.89
N GLY A 164 17.87 -1.80 5.23
CA GLY A 164 17.05 -2.15 6.39
C GLY A 164 16.43 -3.54 6.29
N ILE A 165 15.87 -3.91 5.14
CA ILE A 165 15.34 -5.26 4.91
C ILE A 165 16.47 -6.31 4.95
N ALA A 166 17.63 -6.04 4.35
CA ALA A 166 18.77 -6.94 4.39
C ALA A 166 19.26 -7.19 5.82
N HIS A 167 19.24 -6.15 6.65
CA HIS A 167 19.58 -6.25 8.07
C HIS A 167 18.63 -7.17 8.83
N LEU A 168 17.31 -7.02 8.65
CA LEU A 168 16.30 -7.91 9.25
C LEU A 168 16.51 -9.37 8.85
N LEU A 169 16.82 -9.65 7.57
CA LEU A 169 17.11 -11.00 7.05
C LEU A 169 18.33 -11.63 7.71
N THR A 170 19.40 -10.86 7.91
CA THR A 170 20.65 -11.35 8.53
C THR A 170 20.44 -11.75 9.98
N HIS A 171 19.72 -10.94 10.74
CA HIS A 171 19.39 -11.23 12.14
C HIS A 171 18.51 -12.47 12.31
N GLN A 172 17.58 -12.73 11.41
CA GLN A 172 16.77 -13.93 11.45
C GLN A 172 17.61 -15.21 11.23
N LYS A 173 18.49 -15.21 10.22
CA LYS A 173 19.37 -16.34 9.93
C LYS A 173 20.29 -16.71 11.12
N LEU A 174 20.77 -15.69 11.85
CA LEU A 174 21.58 -15.90 13.06
C LEU A 174 20.77 -16.50 14.22
N ARG A 175 19.49 -16.15 14.38
CA ARG A 175 18.61 -16.75 15.41
C ARG A 175 18.30 -18.21 15.12
N HIS A 176 18.08 -18.58 13.87
CA HIS A 176 17.85 -19.98 13.47
C HIS A 176 19.09 -20.86 13.69
N LYS A 177 20.31 -20.33 13.50
CA LYS A 177 21.56 -21.07 13.79
C LYS A 177 21.82 -21.30 15.27
N LYS A 178 21.30 -20.44 16.17
CA LYS A 178 21.47 -20.61 17.64
C LYS A 178 20.42 -21.53 18.27
N ARG A 179 19.39 -21.95 17.52
CA ARG A 179 18.33 -22.85 18.01
C ARG A 179 18.48 -24.30 17.52
N LYS A 180 19.46 -24.56 16.65
CA LYS A 180 19.93 -25.90 16.28
C LYS A 180 21.22 -26.24 17.04
#